data_ae9d01b0353a61b19cc179192be148e3
#
_entry.id   ae9d01b0353a61b19cc179192be148e3
#
_cell.length_a   1.000
_cell.length_b   1.000
_cell.length_c   1.000
_cell.angle_alpha   90.00
_cell.angle_beta   90.00
_cell.angle_gamma   90.00
#
_symmetry.space_group_name_H-M   'P 1'
#
loop_
_entity.id
_entity.type
_entity.pdbx_description
1 polymer ?
#
loop_
_entity_poly.entity_id
_entity_poly.type
_entity_poly.pdbx_seq_one_letter_code
_entity_poly.pdbx_strand_id
1 'polypeptide(L)'
;MKKRKVIIDCDPGIDDSLAIMLALKSPEIEVIGITIVCGNSPVEMGFGNAKKILKQMNRLDVPVYIGESTPLRRDYVNALDTHGEDGLGESFLPEVTGYQQQISAVDFLADVLKKEKVSIIELAPMTNLARLIQKDKEAFSCIEEIVSMGGSFKSHGNCSPVACLLYTSDAAD
;
A
#
# COMPACT_ATOMS: atom_id res chain seq x y z
N MET A 1 4.61 -11.12 -23.82
CA MET A 1 5.35 -11.50 -22.58
C MET A 1 4.36 -11.81 -21.48
N LYS A 2 4.65 -12.74 -20.59
CA LYS A 2 3.82 -13.00 -19.41
C LYS A 2 3.98 -11.83 -18.46
N LYS A 3 2.89 -11.17 -18.05
CA LYS A 3 2.92 -10.07 -17.09
C LYS A 3 3.32 -10.59 -15.70
N ARG A 4 4.07 -9.79 -14.94
CA ARG A 4 4.36 -10.06 -13.53
C ARG A 4 3.14 -9.66 -12.70
N LYS A 5 2.62 -10.61 -11.94
CA LYS A 5 1.53 -10.32 -11.00
C LYS A 5 2.08 -9.62 -9.78
N VAL A 6 1.45 -8.49 -9.41
CA VAL A 6 1.87 -7.70 -8.27
C VAL A 6 0.67 -7.34 -7.38
N ILE A 7 0.94 -7.22 -6.09
CA ILE A 7 0.08 -6.53 -5.14
C ILE A 7 0.83 -5.27 -4.73
N ILE A 8 0.13 -4.15 -4.63
CA ILE A 8 0.68 -2.87 -4.14
C ILE A 8 0.18 -2.71 -2.71
N ASP A 9 1.10 -2.70 -1.73
CA ASP A 9 0.80 -2.34 -0.35
C ASP A 9 1.18 -0.89 -0.15
N CYS A 10 0.20 -0.04 0.22
CA CYS A 10 0.37 1.41 0.16
C CYS A 10 -0.54 2.14 1.16
N ASP A 11 -0.23 3.41 1.41
CA ASP A 11 -1.00 4.35 2.22
C ASP A 11 -1.37 5.60 1.40
N PRO A 12 -2.23 5.47 0.37
CA PRO A 12 -2.34 6.36 -0.77
C PRO A 12 -2.31 7.85 -0.45
N GLY A 13 -1.12 8.42 -0.64
CA GLY A 13 -0.82 9.84 -0.73
C GLY A 13 -0.66 10.27 -2.19
N ILE A 14 -0.04 11.41 -2.42
CA ILE A 14 0.18 11.97 -3.76
C ILE A 14 1.09 11.07 -4.59
N ASP A 15 2.20 10.64 -4.03
CA ASP A 15 3.23 9.82 -4.68
C ASP A 15 2.78 8.36 -4.89
N ASP A 16 2.13 7.74 -3.91
CA ASP A 16 1.48 6.42 -4.06
C ASP A 16 0.48 6.42 -5.21
N SER A 17 -0.29 7.50 -5.34
CA SER A 17 -1.27 7.64 -6.41
C SER A 17 -0.61 7.60 -7.79
N LEU A 18 0.53 8.28 -7.94
CA LEU A 18 1.32 8.23 -9.17
C LEU A 18 1.91 6.84 -9.42
N ALA A 19 2.40 6.18 -8.37
CA ALA A 19 2.91 4.81 -8.46
C ALA A 19 1.83 3.81 -8.89
N ILE A 20 0.62 3.90 -8.30
CA ILE A 20 -0.55 3.09 -8.70
C ILE A 20 -0.87 3.33 -10.18
N MET A 21 -0.96 4.60 -10.62
CA MET A 21 -1.25 4.94 -12.02
C MET A 21 -0.19 4.37 -12.96
N LEU A 22 1.09 4.47 -12.60
CA LEU A 22 2.21 3.94 -13.38
C LEU A 22 2.12 2.42 -13.51
N ALA A 23 1.91 1.71 -12.40
CA ALA A 23 1.76 0.27 -12.38
C ALA A 23 0.60 -0.21 -13.25
N LEU A 24 -0.56 0.47 -13.17
CA LEU A 24 -1.74 0.15 -13.98
C LEU A 24 -1.55 0.38 -15.49
N LYS A 25 -0.65 1.28 -15.86
CA LYS A 25 -0.31 1.57 -17.26
C LYS A 25 0.85 0.72 -17.79
N SER A 26 1.62 0.11 -16.92
CA SER A 26 2.75 -0.73 -17.33
C SER A 26 2.27 -1.99 -18.06
N PRO A 27 2.76 -2.24 -19.29
CA PRO A 27 2.39 -3.45 -20.03
C PRO A 27 2.99 -4.73 -19.43
N GLU A 28 3.98 -4.62 -18.56
CA GLU A 28 4.74 -5.71 -17.96
C GLU A 28 4.15 -6.18 -16.62
N ILE A 29 3.28 -5.36 -16.03
CA ILE A 29 2.70 -5.57 -14.70
C ILE A 29 1.20 -5.91 -14.81
N GLU A 30 0.77 -6.82 -13.97
CA GLU A 30 -0.64 -7.12 -13.69
C GLU A 30 -0.90 -6.86 -12.21
N VAL A 31 -1.53 -5.71 -11.90
CA VAL A 31 -1.94 -5.41 -10.52
C VAL A 31 -3.17 -6.26 -10.20
N ILE A 32 -3.01 -7.25 -9.31
CA ILE A 32 -4.07 -8.18 -8.92
C ILE A 32 -4.81 -7.76 -7.64
N GLY A 33 -4.29 -6.76 -6.94
CA GLY A 33 -4.92 -6.18 -5.75
C GLY A 33 -4.09 -5.05 -5.18
N ILE A 34 -4.74 -4.21 -4.37
CA ILE A 34 -4.12 -3.14 -3.60
C ILE A 34 -4.49 -3.35 -2.14
N THR A 35 -3.51 -3.38 -1.26
CA THR A 35 -3.69 -3.47 0.19
C THR A 35 -3.34 -2.13 0.82
N ILE A 36 -4.20 -1.66 1.73
CA ILE A 36 -4.06 -0.34 2.37
C ILE A 36 -3.61 -0.52 3.81
N VAL A 37 -2.71 0.34 4.23
CA VAL A 37 -2.24 0.43 5.61
C VAL A 37 -2.31 1.89 6.08
N CYS A 38 -2.34 2.14 7.38
CA CYS A 38 -2.18 3.49 7.91
C CYS A 38 -0.75 4.00 7.69
N GLY A 39 -0.62 5.27 7.36
CA GLY A 39 0.66 5.93 7.16
C GLY A 39 0.41 7.40 6.85
N ASN A 40 0.51 7.82 5.59
CA ASN A 40 0.25 9.20 5.15
C ASN A 40 -1.11 9.71 5.62
N SER A 41 -2.12 8.84 5.63
CA SER A 41 -3.48 9.15 6.09
C SER A 41 -4.08 7.97 6.87
N PRO A 42 -5.20 8.16 7.59
CA PRO A 42 -5.96 7.06 8.16
C PRO A 42 -6.35 6.04 7.09
N VAL A 43 -6.37 4.75 7.46
CA VAL A 43 -6.57 3.64 6.51
C VAL A 43 -7.86 3.74 5.70
N GLU A 44 -8.93 4.28 6.29
CA GLU A 44 -10.22 4.51 5.61
C GLU A 44 -10.09 5.57 4.52
N MET A 45 -9.35 6.65 4.79
CA MET A 45 -9.07 7.69 3.80
C MET A 45 -8.21 7.12 2.67
N GLY A 46 -7.13 6.41 2.98
CA GLY A 46 -6.28 5.73 2.00
C GLY A 46 -7.07 4.76 1.11
N PHE A 47 -7.98 3.99 1.70
CA PHE A 47 -8.89 3.13 0.96
C PHE A 47 -9.82 3.90 0.00
N GLY A 48 -10.38 5.01 0.46
CA GLY A 48 -11.16 5.91 -0.39
C GLY A 48 -10.32 6.47 -1.54
N ASN A 49 -9.11 6.91 -1.25
CA ASN A 49 -8.19 7.49 -2.20
C ASN A 49 -7.75 6.49 -3.28
N ALA A 50 -7.39 5.25 -2.91
CA ALA A 50 -7.10 4.19 -3.87
C ALA A 50 -8.27 3.99 -4.87
N LYS A 51 -9.51 3.96 -4.39
CA LYS A 51 -10.69 3.84 -5.27
C LYS A 51 -10.89 5.04 -6.19
N LYS A 52 -10.65 6.26 -5.69
CA LYS A 52 -10.70 7.47 -6.52
C LYS A 52 -9.69 7.38 -7.67
N ILE A 53 -8.46 6.95 -7.39
CA ILE A 53 -7.41 6.74 -8.41
C ILE A 53 -7.83 5.65 -9.40
N LEU A 54 -8.30 4.49 -8.92
CA LEU A 54 -8.77 3.41 -9.80
C LEU A 54 -9.90 3.88 -10.72
N LYS A 55 -10.82 4.72 -10.21
CA LYS A 55 -11.90 5.31 -11.02
C LYS A 55 -11.35 6.21 -12.13
N GLN A 56 -10.37 7.08 -11.81
CA GLN A 56 -9.71 7.93 -12.82
C GLN A 56 -9.00 7.10 -13.91
N MET A 57 -8.48 5.94 -13.53
CA MET A 57 -7.81 5.02 -14.45
C MET A 57 -8.75 4.08 -15.20
N ASN A 58 -10.07 4.14 -14.95
CA ASN A 58 -11.06 3.17 -15.41
C ASN A 58 -10.71 1.72 -15.05
N ARG A 59 -10.17 1.49 -13.83
CA ARG A 59 -9.68 0.21 -13.33
C ARG A 59 -10.32 -0.18 -11.99
N LEU A 60 -11.61 0.11 -11.80
CA LEU A 60 -12.37 -0.36 -10.63
C LEU A 60 -12.53 -1.89 -10.57
N ASP A 61 -12.05 -2.60 -11.59
CA ASP A 61 -11.89 -4.06 -11.60
C ASP A 61 -10.80 -4.55 -10.63
N VAL A 62 -9.82 -3.71 -10.30
CA VAL A 62 -8.75 -4.05 -9.34
C VAL A 62 -9.31 -3.96 -7.91
N PRO A 63 -9.26 -5.06 -7.14
CA PRO A 63 -9.77 -5.04 -5.77
C PRO A 63 -8.86 -4.25 -4.82
N VAL A 64 -9.46 -3.59 -3.84
CA VAL A 64 -8.77 -2.85 -2.78
C VAL A 64 -9.19 -3.41 -1.43
N TYR A 65 -8.23 -3.63 -0.54
CA TYR A 65 -8.45 -4.25 0.78
C TYR A 65 -7.92 -3.35 1.89
N ILE A 66 -8.74 -3.08 2.90
CA ILE A 66 -8.32 -2.37 4.11
C ILE A 66 -7.49 -3.31 4.97
N GLY A 67 -6.32 -2.84 5.39
CA GLY A 67 -5.43 -3.54 6.30
C GLY A 67 -5.36 -2.87 7.67
N GLU A 68 -4.15 -2.81 8.21
CA GLU A 68 -3.93 -2.33 9.57
C GLU A 68 -4.13 -0.82 9.68
N SER A 69 -4.90 -0.43 10.70
CA SER A 69 -5.21 0.98 10.99
C SER A 69 -4.25 1.63 11.99
N THR A 70 -3.38 0.84 12.60
CA THR A 70 -2.39 1.30 13.58
C THR A 70 -1.07 0.55 13.43
N PRO A 71 0.08 1.22 13.65
CA PRO A 71 1.38 0.58 13.75
C PRO A 71 1.42 -0.47 14.87
N LEU A 72 2.36 -1.42 14.80
CA LEU A 72 2.49 -2.48 15.81
C LEU A 72 3.06 -1.98 17.14
N ARG A 73 3.92 -0.98 17.11
CA ARG A 73 4.69 -0.54 18.30
C ARG A 73 4.64 0.95 18.55
N ARG A 74 4.50 1.78 17.53
CA ARG A 74 4.53 3.23 17.64
C ARG A 74 3.13 3.81 17.61
N ASP A 75 2.97 5.01 18.13
CA ASP A 75 1.75 5.77 17.93
C ASP A 75 1.62 6.16 16.47
N TYR A 76 0.41 6.08 15.94
CA TYR A 76 0.13 6.50 14.57
C TYR A 76 0.24 8.03 14.44
N VAL A 77 1.02 8.46 13.47
CA VAL A 77 1.16 9.86 13.06
C VAL A 77 0.92 9.94 11.57
N ASN A 78 -0.03 10.77 11.12
CA ASN A 78 -0.28 10.98 9.70
C ASN A 78 0.64 12.06 9.12
N ALA A 79 0.60 12.21 7.79
CA ALA A 79 1.33 13.22 7.02
C ALA A 79 0.39 14.10 6.19
N LEU A 80 -0.80 14.42 6.73
CA LEU A 80 -1.78 15.25 6.04
C LEU A 80 -1.31 16.69 5.83
N ASP A 81 -0.37 17.17 6.65
CA ASP A 81 0.35 18.44 6.44
C ASP A 81 1.16 18.45 5.13
N THR A 82 1.56 17.30 4.65
CA THR A 82 2.29 17.11 3.38
C THR A 82 1.38 16.73 2.22
N HIS A 83 0.40 15.85 2.47
CA HIS A 83 -0.47 15.29 1.44
C HIS A 83 -1.81 16.02 1.26
N GLY A 84 -2.07 17.07 2.07
CA GLY A 84 -3.33 17.84 2.05
C GLY A 84 -4.45 17.17 2.85
N GLU A 85 -5.53 17.91 3.11
CA GLU A 85 -6.64 17.46 3.95
C GLU A 85 -7.35 16.21 3.42
N ASP A 86 -7.38 16.04 2.09
CA ASP A 86 -7.94 14.86 1.41
C ASP A 86 -6.91 13.73 1.19
N GLY A 87 -5.65 13.94 1.59
CA GLY A 87 -4.52 13.04 1.34
C GLY A 87 -4.09 12.95 -0.13
N LEU A 88 -4.67 13.75 -1.03
CA LEU A 88 -4.39 13.74 -2.49
C LEU A 88 -4.04 15.13 -3.02
N GLY A 89 -3.38 15.97 -2.20
CA GLY A 89 -2.98 17.32 -2.59
C GLY A 89 -4.16 18.26 -2.82
N GLU A 90 -5.23 18.08 -2.07
CA GLU A 90 -6.47 18.88 -2.17
C GLU A 90 -7.12 18.80 -3.56
N SER A 91 -7.01 17.63 -4.16
CA SER A 91 -7.63 17.36 -5.47
C SER A 91 -9.16 17.25 -5.40
N PHE A 92 -9.69 16.95 -4.19
CA PHE A 92 -11.13 16.80 -3.90
C PHE A 92 -11.87 15.93 -4.92
N LEU A 93 -11.23 14.84 -5.35
CA LEU A 93 -11.86 13.89 -6.27
C LEU A 93 -13.14 13.31 -5.66
N PRO A 94 -14.20 13.10 -6.48
CA PRO A 94 -15.49 12.62 -5.99
C PRO A 94 -15.39 11.20 -5.41
N GLU A 95 -16.13 10.96 -4.32
CA GLU A 95 -16.19 9.66 -3.66
C GLU A 95 -16.66 8.54 -4.60
N VAL A 96 -16.15 7.35 -4.36
CA VAL A 96 -16.56 6.12 -5.06
C VAL A 96 -17.45 5.30 -4.15
N THR A 97 -18.74 5.23 -4.47
CA THR A 97 -19.74 4.48 -3.71
C THR A 97 -19.91 3.06 -4.26
N GLY A 98 -20.56 2.19 -3.47
CA GLY A 98 -20.94 0.84 -3.91
C GLY A 98 -19.84 -0.21 -3.83
N TYR A 99 -18.66 0.12 -3.32
CA TYR A 99 -17.57 -0.83 -3.09
C TYR A 99 -17.66 -1.38 -1.67
N GLN A 100 -17.83 -2.70 -1.53
CA GLN A 100 -17.82 -3.37 -0.24
C GLN A 100 -16.59 -4.26 -0.13
N GLN A 101 -15.85 -4.08 0.95
CA GLN A 101 -14.77 -4.98 1.32
C GLN A 101 -15.36 -6.21 2.02
N GLN A 102 -14.91 -7.40 1.62
CA GLN A 102 -15.38 -8.66 2.19
C GLN A 102 -14.38 -9.28 3.18
N ILE A 103 -13.11 -9.09 2.97
CA ILE A 103 -12.02 -9.63 3.80
C ILE A 103 -10.95 -8.58 4.05
N SER A 104 -10.13 -8.76 5.10
CA SER A 104 -9.00 -7.86 5.38
C SER A 104 -7.87 -8.02 4.36
N ALA A 105 -6.98 -7.01 4.30
CA ALA A 105 -5.78 -7.08 3.47
C ALA A 105 -4.90 -8.30 3.83
N VAL A 106 -4.75 -8.59 5.12
CA VAL A 106 -3.96 -9.72 5.60
C VAL A 106 -4.57 -11.06 5.20
N ASP A 107 -5.91 -11.17 5.22
CA ASP A 107 -6.62 -12.38 4.74
C ASP A 107 -6.44 -12.56 3.23
N PHE A 108 -6.61 -11.49 2.47
CA PHE A 108 -6.38 -11.50 1.04
C PHE A 108 -4.95 -11.93 0.69
N LEU A 109 -3.94 -11.34 1.35
CA LEU A 109 -2.55 -11.73 1.16
C LEU A 109 -2.33 -13.22 1.47
N ALA A 110 -2.83 -13.70 2.61
CA ALA A 110 -2.70 -15.10 3.01
C ALA A 110 -3.32 -16.06 1.99
N ASP A 111 -4.48 -15.68 1.44
CA ASP A 111 -5.22 -16.51 0.49
C ASP A 111 -4.57 -16.56 -0.90
N VAL A 112 -4.11 -15.41 -1.41
CA VAL A 112 -3.60 -15.33 -2.78
C VAL A 112 -2.18 -15.88 -2.88
N LEU A 113 -1.31 -15.61 -1.89
CA LEU A 113 0.09 -16.02 -1.93
C LEU A 113 0.28 -17.53 -1.90
N LYS A 114 -0.65 -18.29 -1.32
CA LYS A 114 -0.65 -19.75 -1.37
C LYS A 114 -1.08 -20.34 -2.73
N LYS A 115 -1.73 -19.54 -3.55
CA LYS A 115 -2.30 -20.00 -4.85
C LYS A 115 -1.45 -19.58 -6.03
N GLU A 116 -0.74 -18.47 -5.93
CA GLU A 116 -0.05 -17.84 -7.04
C GLU A 116 1.30 -17.26 -6.61
N LYS A 117 2.24 -17.21 -7.56
CA LYS A 117 3.47 -16.43 -7.38
C LYS A 117 3.17 -14.96 -7.61
N VAL A 118 3.41 -14.14 -6.61
CA VAL A 118 3.11 -12.71 -6.60
C VAL A 118 4.28 -11.95 -6.01
N SER A 119 4.65 -10.84 -6.63
CA SER A 119 5.58 -9.86 -6.06
C SER A 119 4.80 -8.80 -5.31
N ILE A 120 5.33 -8.32 -4.20
CA ILE A 120 4.75 -7.22 -3.42
C ILE A 120 5.54 -5.94 -3.73
N ILE A 121 4.85 -4.90 -4.13
CA ILE A 121 5.37 -3.53 -4.20
C ILE A 121 4.94 -2.85 -2.91
N GLU A 122 5.92 -2.62 -2.04
CA GLU A 122 5.72 -2.06 -0.71
C GLU A 122 6.09 -0.58 -0.74
N LEU A 123 5.10 0.28 -0.61
CA LEU A 123 5.27 1.75 -0.67
C LEU A 123 5.04 2.43 0.69
N ALA A 124 4.58 1.68 1.69
CA ALA A 124 4.05 2.16 2.96
C ALA A 124 4.71 1.46 4.17
N PRO A 125 4.25 1.75 5.40
CA PRO A 125 4.66 0.96 6.56
C PRO A 125 4.33 -0.53 6.41
N MET A 126 5.29 -1.41 6.65
CA MET A 126 5.17 -2.87 6.45
C MET A 126 4.25 -3.59 7.45
N THR A 127 3.32 -2.89 8.08
CA THR A 127 2.47 -3.45 9.15
C THR A 127 1.58 -4.59 8.63
N ASN A 128 1.06 -4.49 7.40
CA ASN A 128 0.30 -5.58 6.79
C ASN A 128 1.15 -6.85 6.60
N LEU A 129 2.38 -6.70 6.11
CA LEU A 129 3.30 -7.83 5.93
C LEU A 129 3.74 -8.43 7.28
N ALA A 130 3.99 -7.59 8.28
CA ALA A 130 4.29 -8.04 9.63
C ALA A 130 3.13 -8.84 10.24
N ARG A 131 1.89 -8.40 10.05
CA ARG A 131 0.70 -9.16 10.46
C ARG A 131 0.54 -10.46 9.68
N LEU A 132 0.87 -10.47 8.39
CA LEU A 132 0.87 -11.69 7.60
C LEU A 132 1.87 -12.71 8.16
N ILE A 133 3.10 -12.30 8.50
CA ILE A 133 4.09 -13.20 9.13
C ILE A 133 3.57 -13.78 10.44
N GLN A 134 2.94 -12.95 11.27
CA GLN A 134 2.37 -13.40 12.55
C GLN A 134 1.21 -14.37 12.37
N LYS A 135 0.38 -14.16 11.35
CA LYS A 135 -0.81 -14.96 11.09
C LYS A 135 -0.50 -16.24 10.30
N ASP A 136 0.30 -16.13 9.27
CA ASP A 136 0.56 -17.21 8.30
C ASP A 136 1.95 -17.08 7.69
N LYS A 137 2.95 -17.57 8.41
CA LYS A 137 4.34 -17.55 7.99
C LYS A 137 4.60 -18.34 6.71
N GLU A 138 3.78 -19.37 6.44
CA GLU A 138 3.89 -20.17 5.22
C GLU A 138 3.47 -19.33 4.00
N ALA A 139 2.33 -18.64 4.08
CA ALA A 139 1.89 -17.73 3.03
C ALA A 139 2.92 -16.63 2.75
N PHE A 140 3.50 -16.01 3.80
CA PHE A 140 4.56 -15.04 3.64
C PHE A 140 5.77 -15.62 2.88
N SER A 141 6.17 -16.87 3.16
CA SER A 141 7.28 -17.54 2.48
C SER A 141 7.02 -17.83 1.00
N CYS A 142 5.77 -17.73 0.54
CA CYS A 142 5.38 -17.91 -0.86
C CYS A 142 5.52 -16.62 -1.69
N ILE A 143 5.84 -15.48 -1.09
CA ILE A 143 6.09 -14.23 -1.81
C ILE A 143 7.26 -14.43 -2.77
N GLU A 144 7.07 -14.06 -4.05
CA GLU A 144 8.11 -14.20 -5.07
C GLU A 144 9.24 -13.18 -4.87
N GLU A 145 8.86 -11.93 -4.58
CA GLU A 145 9.78 -10.81 -4.38
C GLU A 145 9.07 -9.69 -3.62
N ILE A 146 9.79 -8.98 -2.77
CA ILE A 146 9.34 -7.73 -2.16
C ILE A 146 10.22 -6.61 -2.69
N VAL A 147 9.59 -5.63 -3.33
CA VAL A 147 10.25 -4.38 -3.75
C VAL A 147 9.75 -3.29 -2.83
N SER A 148 10.59 -2.91 -1.88
CA SER A 148 10.23 -1.92 -0.85
C SER A 148 10.84 -0.56 -1.14
N MET A 149 10.00 0.47 -1.10
CA MET A 149 10.42 1.86 -1.10
C MET A 149 10.81 2.26 0.33
N GLY A 150 12.01 2.82 0.49
CA GLY A 150 12.45 3.36 1.78
C GLY A 150 13.93 3.17 2.03
N GLY A 151 14.36 3.68 3.16
CA GLY A 151 15.75 3.64 3.58
C GLY A 151 16.65 4.66 2.89
N SER A 152 17.81 4.91 3.49
CA SER A 152 18.84 5.81 2.96
C SER A 152 20.23 5.31 3.35
N PHE A 153 21.08 5.02 2.36
CA PHE A 153 22.42 4.48 2.57
C PHE A 153 23.54 5.50 2.40
N LYS A 154 23.39 6.45 1.49
CA LYS A 154 24.45 7.38 1.10
C LYS A 154 24.08 8.85 1.23
N SER A 155 22.84 9.16 1.51
CA SER A 155 22.32 10.50 1.74
C SER A 155 21.48 10.54 2.99
N HIS A 156 21.24 11.74 3.52
CA HIS A 156 20.27 11.88 4.61
C HIS A 156 18.87 11.56 4.10
N GLY A 157 18.08 10.87 4.93
CA GLY A 157 16.65 10.72 4.70
C GLY A 157 15.90 12.03 4.91
N ASN A 158 14.66 12.12 4.44
CA ASN A 158 13.84 13.32 4.61
C ASN A 158 13.22 13.43 6.03
N CYS A 159 13.02 12.32 6.73
CA CYS A 159 12.46 12.32 8.08
C CYS A 159 13.54 12.17 9.17
N SER A 160 14.62 11.46 8.87
CA SER A 160 15.78 11.31 9.78
C SER A 160 17.04 11.04 8.97
N PRO A 161 18.23 11.10 9.61
CA PRO A 161 19.49 10.81 8.91
C PRO A 161 19.56 9.43 8.23
N VAL A 162 18.75 8.49 8.68
CA VAL A 162 18.79 7.09 8.21
C VAL A 162 17.47 6.59 7.63
N ALA A 163 16.40 7.40 7.71
CA ALA A 163 15.07 7.04 7.24
C ALA A 163 14.51 8.07 6.26
N CYS A 164 14.01 7.60 5.13
CA CYS A 164 13.28 8.41 4.17
C CYS A 164 11.86 8.67 4.75
N LEU A 165 10.83 8.10 4.18
CA LEU A 165 9.44 8.26 4.61
C LEU A 165 9.01 7.33 5.77
N LEU A 166 9.90 6.47 6.25
CA LEU A 166 9.57 5.39 7.18
C LEU A 166 9.63 5.77 8.66
N TYR A 167 9.56 7.08 9.00
CA TYR A 167 9.59 7.50 10.40
C TYR A 167 8.40 6.96 11.21
N THR A 168 7.28 6.70 10.55
CA THR A 168 6.07 6.13 11.16
C THR A 168 5.97 4.61 10.97
N SER A 169 6.94 3.99 10.30
CA SER A 169 6.94 2.57 9.98
C SER A 169 7.55 1.73 11.09
N ASP A 170 6.89 0.63 11.43
CA ASP A 170 7.45 -0.42 12.28
C ASP A 170 8.68 -1.11 11.66
N ALA A 171 8.94 -0.93 10.38
CA ALA A 171 10.11 -1.47 9.70
C ALA A 171 11.40 -0.66 9.97
N ALA A 172 11.31 0.50 10.62
CA ALA A 172 12.46 1.32 11.00
C ALA A 172 13.07 0.91 12.37
N ASP A 173 12.46 -0.03 13.07
CA ASP A 173 12.93 -0.64 14.32
C ASP A 173 13.54 -2.01 14.02
#